data_c6bdd7216cfd05bed16e3fb4530a248e
#
_entry.id   c6bdd7216cfd05bed16e3fb4530a248e
#
_cell.length_a   1.000
_cell.length_b   1.000
_cell.length_c   1.000
_cell.angle_alpha   90.00
_cell.angle_beta   90.00
_cell.angle_gamma   90.00
#
_symmetry.space_group_name_H-M   'P 1'
#
loop_
_entity.id
_entity.type
_entity.pdbx_description
1 polymer ?
#
loop_
_entity_poly.entity_id
_entity_poly.type
_entity_poly.pdbx_seq_one_letter_code
_entity_poly.pdbx_strand_id
1 'polypeptide(L)'
;MSLLERLRTWRALRRERPVFEDSAVQFGREAELLLRDILTTHFKHKGAHLFAGRRVPCPRRRMRREIDLIVLTPQMISLIEVKSWSGELFDRGAVWVQVRRGGDELRHPNLIADNLEKRDAFVNHLRKHGLARERDFAARHLVQKVVFMNPNLVVSPSIARHPDVITRDKLGVFLDRQPAAGFARRMLSSVIEFCLGAEATRGLTGNLDAERFAALVKCVADIRTWDRLRLFGGKTLTGDLYELHVGPTRWARDQLGPRGSVPVAWSRGGWGLFKALTGMGQVGRLVLAGRTALALAVRDDVSFHAVGESAPARLPLTRVEEIILG
;
A
#
# COMPACT_ATOMS: atom_id res chain seq x y z
N MET A 1 31.44 -17.91 -9.28
CA MET A 1 31.02 -17.61 -10.68
C MET A 1 32.18 -17.68 -11.63
N SER A 2 32.06 -18.42 -12.73
CA SER A 2 33.06 -18.50 -13.80
C SER A 2 33.15 -17.17 -14.58
N LEU A 3 34.23 -16.96 -15.35
CA LEU A 3 34.39 -15.80 -16.26
C LEU A 3 33.21 -15.72 -17.24
N LEU A 4 32.83 -16.85 -17.83
CA LEU A 4 31.71 -16.91 -18.78
C LEU A 4 30.37 -16.51 -18.15
N GLU A 5 30.10 -16.93 -16.92
CA GLU A 5 28.89 -16.52 -16.19
C GLU A 5 28.88 -15.01 -15.89
N ARG A 6 30.01 -14.45 -15.48
CA ARG A 6 30.14 -13.00 -15.21
C ARG A 6 29.89 -12.19 -16.47
N LEU A 7 30.47 -12.59 -17.61
CA LEU A 7 30.27 -11.92 -18.90
C LEU A 7 28.82 -12.07 -19.41
N ARG A 8 28.21 -13.24 -19.26
CA ARG A 8 26.80 -13.46 -19.60
C ARG A 8 25.89 -12.56 -18.76
N THR A 9 26.13 -12.46 -17.46
CA THR A 9 25.39 -11.59 -16.53
C THR A 9 25.51 -10.12 -16.96
N TRP A 10 26.74 -9.63 -17.21
CA TRP A 10 26.96 -8.26 -17.66
C TRP A 10 26.26 -7.96 -19.00
N ARG A 11 26.32 -8.87 -19.97
CA ARG A 11 25.63 -8.72 -21.28
C ARG A 11 24.11 -8.70 -21.10
N ALA A 12 23.55 -9.52 -20.23
CA ALA A 12 22.12 -9.52 -19.93
C ALA A 12 21.70 -8.17 -19.33
N LEU A 13 22.43 -7.66 -18.35
CA LEU A 13 22.17 -6.36 -17.74
C LEU A 13 22.14 -5.20 -18.74
N ARG A 14 23.01 -5.22 -19.76
CA ARG A 14 23.03 -4.20 -20.81
C ARG A 14 21.87 -4.28 -21.80
N ARG A 15 21.24 -5.43 -21.91
CA ARG A 15 20.05 -5.64 -22.75
C ARG A 15 18.75 -5.32 -22.05
N GLU A 16 18.75 -5.28 -20.70
CA GLU A 16 17.56 -4.92 -19.95
C GLU A 16 17.15 -3.49 -20.26
N ARG A 17 15.85 -3.32 -20.56
CA ARG A 17 15.25 -2.01 -20.78
C ARG A 17 14.61 -1.50 -19.48
N PRO A 18 14.72 -0.20 -19.20
CA PRO A 18 14.03 0.39 -18.06
C PRO A 18 12.51 0.25 -18.24
N VAL A 19 11.83 -0.08 -17.15
CA VAL A 19 10.37 -0.20 -17.11
C VAL A 19 9.84 0.92 -16.23
N PHE A 20 9.08 1.83 -16.82
CA PHE A 20 8.52 2.97 -16.12
C PHE A 20 7.13 2.65 -15.54
N GLU A 21 6.77 3.34 -14.49
CA GLU A 21 5.47 3.20 -13.86
C GLU A 21 4.36 3.84 -14.70
N ASP A 22 3.18 3.23 -14.70
CA ASP A 22 1.99 3.81 -15.28
C ASP A 22 1.58 5.06 -14.47
N SER A 23 1.26 6.15 -15.16
CA SER A 23 0.87 7.41 -14.52
C SER A 23 -0.38 7.26 -13.64
N ALA A 24 -1.34 6.43 -14.00
CA ALA A 24 -2.54 6.20 -13.19
C ALA A 24 -2.21 5.53 -11.84
N VAL A 25 -1.26 4.59 -11.83
CA VAL A 25 -0.77 3.94 -10.61
C VAL A 25 0.01 4.94 -9.75
N GLN A 26 0.82 5.78 -10.39
CA GLN A 26 1.57 6.83 -9.71
C GLN A 26 0.62 7.83 -9.02
N PHE A 27 -0.39 8.34 -9.72
CA PHE A 27 -1.40 9.25 -9.14
C PHE A 27 -2.17 8.63 -7.98
N GLY A 28 -2.52 7.34 -8.05
CA GLY A 28 -3.15 6.63 -6.94
C GLY A 28 -2.25 6.64 -5.69
N ARG A 29 -0.98 6.28 -5.86
CA ARG A 29 0.01 6.26 -4.78
C ARG A 29 0.27 7.65 -4.19
N GLU A 30 0.37 8.66 -5.02
CA GLU A 30 0.55 10.06 -4.58
C GLU A 30 -0.63 10.53 -3.73
N ALA A 31 -1.86 10.16 -4.10
CA ALA A 31 -3.06 10.49 -3.32
C ALA A 31 -3.06 9.83 -1.93
N GLU A 32 -2.66 8.55 -1.84
CA GLU A 32 -2.52 7.85 -0.56
C GLU A 32 -1.43 8.48 0.32
N LEU A 33 -0.27 8.80 -0.27
CA LEU A 33 0.83 9.46 0.43
C LEU A 33 0.42 10.84 0.93
N LEU A 34 -0.24 11.64 0.09
CA LEU A 34 -0.74 12.96 0.45
C LEU A 34 -1.72 12.89 1.63
N LEU A 35 -2.72 12.01 1.56
CA LEU A 35 -3.67 11.85 2.65
C LEU A 35 -2.99 11.37 3.93
N ARG A 36 -2.06 10.42 3.83
CA ARG A 36 -1.27 9.94 4.97
C ARG A 36 -0.48 11.07 5.62
N ASP A 37 0.18 11.91 4.84
CA ASP A 37 1.00 13.01 5.35
C ASP A 37 0.13 14.10 6.01
N ILE A 38 -1.03 14.40 5.44
CA ILE A 38 -2.06 15.26 6.04
C ILE A 38 -2.48 14.72 7.41
N LEU A 39 -2.87 13.46 7.48
CA LEU A 39 -3.32 12.83 8.73
C LEU A 39 -2.19 12.73 9.75
N THR A 40 -0.97 12.38 9.32
CA THR A 40 0.21 12.31 10.20
C THR A 40 0.50 13.67 10.83
N THR A 41 0.46 14.73 10.06
CA THR A 41 0.69 16.09 10.54
C THR A 41 -0.36 16.51 11.57
N HIS A 42 -1.62 16.19 11.32
CA HIS A 42 -2.71 16.53 12.22
C HIS A 42 -2.65 15.74 13.55
N PHE A 43 -2.35 14.47 13.48
CA PHE A 43 -2.35 13.60 14.65
C PHE A 43 -1.02 13.59 15.42
N LYS A 44 0.00 14.31 14.96
CA LYS A 44 1.36 14.31 15.54
C LYS A 44 1.40 14.51 17.06
N HIS A 45 0.44 15.26 17.62
CA HIS A 45 0.39 15.59 19.06
C HIS A 45 -0.83 14.97 19.79
N LYS A 46 -1.57 14.08 19.14
CA LYS A 46 -2.83 13.54 19.67
C LYS A 46 -2.76 12.08 20.09
N GLY A 47 -1.56 11.51 20.20
CA GLY A 47 -1.38 10.10 20.59
C GLY A 47 -1.98 9.11 19.59
N ALA A 48 -2.15 9.51 18.33
CA ALA A 48 -2.69 8.64 17.30
C ALA A 48 -1.57 7.90 16.56
N HIS A 49 -1.91 6.71 16.07
CA HIS A 49 -1.04 5.88 15.23
C HIS A 49 -1.66 5.70 13.85
N LEU A 50 -0.86 5.91 12.80
CA LEU A 50 -1.24 5.69 11.41
C LEU A 50 -0.53 4.48 10.84
N PHE A 51 -1.30 3.63 10.14
CA PHE A 51 -0.78 2.46 9.45
C PHE A 51 -1.30 2.44 8.02
N ALA A 52 -0.39 2.32 7.05
CA ALA A 52 -0.74 2.25 5.64
C ALA A 52 -0.64 0.82 5.10
N GLY A 53 -1.49 0.47 4.12
CA GLY A 53 -1.41 -0.74 3.32
C GLY A 53 -1.50 -2.05 4.13
N ARG A 54 -2.36 -2.12 5.15
CA ARG A 54 -2.47 -3.30 6.02
C ARG A 54 -3.35 -4.36 5.41
N ARG A 55 -2.84 -5.59 5.28
CA ARG A 55 -3.50 -6.72 4.62
C ARG A 55 -4.11 -7.69 5.63
N VAL A 56 -5.36 -7.49 5.96
CA VAL A 56 -6.09 -8.35 6.90
C VAL A 56 -6.56 -9.65 6.24
N PRO A 57 -6.46 -10.81 6.93
CA PRO A 57 -7.03 -12.04 6.43
C PRO A 57 -8.55 -11.94 6.29
N CYS A 58 -9.08 -12.27 5.11
CA CYS A 58 -10.52 -12.32 4.84
C CYS A 58 -10.94 -13.78 4.58
N PRO A 59 -11.44 -14.51 5.58
CA PRO A 59 -11.79 -15.92 5.45
C PRO A 59 -12.87 -16.17 4.37
N ARG A 60 -13.82 -15.25 4.20
CA ARG A 60 -14.89 -15.37 3.19
C ARG A 60 -14.37 -15.46 1.76
N ARG A 61 -13.25 -14.76 1.46
CA ARG A 61 -12.64 -14.74 0.12
C ARG A 61 -11.38 -15.62 0.02
N ARG A 62 -10.99 -16.29 1.10
CA ARG A 62 -9.74 -17.07 1.19
C ARG A 62 -8.49 -16.30 0.78
N MET A 63 -8.51 -14.97 0.96
CA MET A 63 -7.43 -14.06 0.60
C MET A 63 -7.26 -12.99 1.67
N ARG A 64 -6.21 -12.17 1.54
CA ARG A 64 -6.04 -10.98 2.36
C ARG A 64 -6.64 -9.77 1.65
N ARG A 65 -7.23 -8.87 2.42
CA ARG A 65 -7.77 -7.60 1.92
C ARG A 65 -6.92 -6.45 2.44
N GLU A 66 -6.52 -5.56 1.55
CA GLU A 66 -5.79 -4.36 1.91
C GLU A 66 -6.75 -3.30 2.44
N ILE A 67 -6.31 -2.60 3.49
CA ILE A 67 -6.90 -1.37 4.00
C ILE A 67 -5.85 -0.29 3.76
N ASP A 68 -6.18 0.73 2.97
CA ASP A 68 -5.22 1.74 2.51
C ASP A 68 -4.63 2.50 3.69
N LEU A 69 -5.48 2.99 4.62
CA LEU A 69 -5.05 3.66 5.84
C LEU A 69 -5.88 3.21 7.05
N ILE A 70 -5.21 2.96 8.18
CA ILE A 70 -5.82 2.74 9.48
C ILE A 70 -5.32 3.82 10.43
N VAL A 71 -6.23 4.59 11.02
CA VAL A 71 -5.92 5.57 12.06
C VAL A 71 -6.45 5.04 13.39
N LEU A 72 -5.56 4.91 14.37
CA LEU A 72 -5.90 4.51 15.73
C LEU A 72 -5.76 5.68 16.67
N THR A 73 -6.81 5.99 17.40
CA THR A 73 -6.80 6.88 18.56
C THR A 73 -7.37 6.13 19.77
N PRO A 74 -7.17 6.61 21.00
CA PRO A 74 -7.80 5.98 22.17
C PRO A 74 -9.34 5.89 22.09
N GLN A 75 -9.97 6.78 21.32
CA GLN A 75 -11.43 6.84 21.16
C GLN A 75 -11.93 6.02 19.97
N MET A 76 -11.12 5.92 18.90
CA MET A 76 -11.67 5.50 17.63
C MET A 76 -10.62 4.81 16.74
N ILE A 77 -11.11 3.89 15.92
CA ILE A 77 -10.40 3.23 14.84
C ILE A 77 -11.04 3.69 13.53
N SER A 78 -10.29 4.36 12.66
CA SER A 78 -10.78 4.74 11.33
C SER A 78 -10.14 3.85 10.26
N LEU A 79 -10.96 3.20 9.44
CA LEU A 79 -10.54 2.48 8.25
C LEU A 79 -10.85 3.34 7.02
N ILE A 80 -9.83 3.71 6.27
CA ILE A 80 -9.95 4.66 5.18
C ILE A 80 -9.51 3.99 3.88
N GLU A 81 -10.40 4.03 2.88
CA GLU A 81 -10.15 3.67 1.50
C GLU A 81 -9.90 4.95 0.70
N VAL A 82 -8.83 5.00 -0.08
CA VAL A 82 -8.42 6.18 -0.84
C VAL A 82 -8.58 5.92 -2.33
N LYS A 83 -9.24 6.85 -3.04
CA LYS A 83 -9.39 6.76 -4.50
C LYS A 83 -9.00 8.09 -5.16
N SER A 84 -8.22 8.00 -6.24
CA SER A 84 -7.81 9.13 -7.08
C SER A 84 -8.45 9.07 -8.47
N TRP A 85 -9.70 8.62 -8.55
CA TRP A 85 -10.43 8.52 -9.80
C TRP A 85 -10.76 9.90 -10.39
N SER A 86 -10.93 9.97 -11.71
CA SER A 86 -11.35 11.17 -12.44
C SER A 86 -12.57 10.87 -13.31
N GLY A 87 -13.24 11.91 -13.83
CA GLY A 87 -14.45 11.79 -14.63
C GLY A 87 -15.71 11.81 -13.78
N GLU A 88 -16.71 11.04 -14.12
CA GLU A 88 -18.01 11.00 -13.43
C GLU A 88 -18.23 9.63 -12.79
N LEU A 89 -18.80 9.60 -11.59
CA LEU A 89 -19.06 8.38 -10.84
C LEU A 89 -20.53 8.25 -10.50
N PHE A 90 -21.16 7.16 -10.95
CA PHE A 90 -22.57 6.86 -10.78
C PHE A 90 -22.80 5.62 -9.94
N ASP A 91 -23.83 5.65 -9.09
CA ASP A 91 -24.32 4.50 -8.35
C ASP A 91 -25.29 3.67 -9.22
N ARG A 92 -25.00 2.39 -9.34
CA ARG A 92 -25.86 1.38 -9.97
C ARG A 92 -26.16 0.21 -9.01
N GLY A 93 -26.28 0.52 -7.72
CA GLY A 93 -26.55 -0.45 -6.66
C GLY A 93 -25.31 -1.26 -6.28
N ALA A 94 -25.22 -2.52 -6.71
CA ALA A 94 -24.08 -3.38 -6.40
C ALA A 94 -22.78 -2.95 -7.09
N VAL A 95 -22.86 -2.10 -8.11
CA VAL A 95 -21.75 -1.65 -8.95
C VAL A 95 -21.76 -0.14 -9.06
N TRP A 96 -20.57 0.47 -8.96
CA TRP A 96 -20.35 1.86 -9.30
C TRP A 96 -19.75 1.95 -10.70
N VAL A 97 -20.26 2.89 -11.51
CA VAL A 97 -19.81 3.09 -12.89
C VAL A 97 -19.07 4.41 -12.97
N GLN A 98 -17.80 4.34 -13.35
CA GLN A 98 -16.96 5.50 -13.63
C GLN A 98 -16.95 5.76 -15.13
N VAL A 99 -17.36 6.94 -15.56
CA VAL A 99 -17.24 7.43 -16.93
C VAL A 99 -16.02 8.33 -17.02
N ARG A 100 -15.00 7.93 -17.78
CA ARG A 100 -13.79 8.71 -17.98
C ARG A 100 -14.02 9.80 -19.04
N ARG A 101 -13.13 10.81 -19.08
CA ARG A 101 -13.19 11.92 -20.05
C ARG A 101 -13.27 11.48 -21.52
N GLY A 102 -12.74 10.31 -21.85
CA GLY A 102 -12.84 9.70 -23.18
C GLY A 102 -14.16 8.99 -23.49
N GLY A 103 -15.10 8.94 -22.53
CA GLY A 103 -16.37 8.20 -22.66
C GLY A 103 -16.28 6.73 -22.24
N ASP A 104 -15.08 6.24 -21.88
CA ASP A 104 -14.90 4.86 -21.43
C ASP A 104 -15.60 4.63 -20.09
N GLU A 105 -16.41 3.59 -20.02
CA GLU A 105 -17.05 3.15 -18.78
C GLU A 105 -16.24 2.06 -18.08
N LEU A 106 -15.93 2.29 -16.82
CA LEU A 106 -15.34 1.30 -15.93
C LEU A 106 -16.31 0.93 -14.82
N ARG A 107 -16.48 -0.36 -14.61
CA ARG A 107 -17.33 -0.89 -13.54
C ARG A 107 -16.48 -1.26 -12.34
N HIS A 108 -16.84 -0.74 -11.19
CA HIS A 108 -16.21 -1.01 -9.91
C HIS A 108 -17.23 -1.66 -8.96
N PRO A 109 -16.80 -2.49 -8.00
CA PRO A 109 -17.68 -2.90 -6.92
C PRO A 109 -18.14 -1.66 -6.14
N ASN A 110 -19.29 -1.75 -5.47
CA ASN A 110 -19.72 -0.70 -4.55
C ASN A 110 -18.69 -0.60 -3.41
N LEU A 111 -17.94 0.51 -3.38
CA LEU A 111 -16.81 0.68 -2.44
C LEU A 111 -17.27 0.70 -0.98
N ILE A 112 -18.50 1.12 -0.69
CA ILE A 112 -19.03 1.11 0.67
C ILE A 112 -19.23 -0.33 1.14
N ALA A 113 -19.85 -1.16 0.31
CA ALA A 113 -20.01 -2.59 0.59
C ALA A 113 -18.66 -3.32 0.67
N ASP A 114 -17.73 -2.99 -0.21
CA ASP A 114 -16.37 -3.52 -0.21
C ASP A 114 -15.62 -3.16 1.07
N ASN A 115 -15.75 -1.91 1.52
CA ASN A 115 -15.13 -1.42 2.74
C ASN A 115 -15.75 -2.02 4.01
N LEU A 116 -17.06 -2.34 3.98
CA LEU A 116 -17.72 -3.11 5.05
C LEU A 116 -17.12 -4.51 5.20
N GLU A 117 -16.84 -5.20 4.08
CA GLU A 117 -16.16 -6.50 4.14
C GLU A 117 -14.74 -6.40 4.73
N LYS A 118 -14.00 -5.34 4.38
CA LYS A 118 -12.67 -5.06 4.95
C LYS A 118 -12.76 -4.80 6.46
N ARG A 119 -13.76 -4.02 6.89
CA ARG A 119 -14.06 -3.77 8.30
C ARG A 119 -14.34 -5.07 9.05
N ASP A 120 -15.21 -5.91 8.52
CA ASP A 120 -15.57 -7.17 9.16
C ASP A 120 -14.36 -8.11 9.25
N ALA A 121 -13.51 -8.16 8.20
CA ALA A 121 -12.26 -8.91 8.23
C ALA A 121 -11.29 -8.38 9.29
N PHE A 122 -11.18 -7.06 9.42
CA PHE A 122 -10.36 -6.41 10.43
C PHE A 122 -10.84 -6.71 11.85
N VAL A 123 -12.13 -6.56 12.12
CA VAL A 123 -12.73 -6.89 13.42
C VAL A 123 -12.52 -8.37 13.76
N ASN A 124 -12.68 -9.27 12.80
CA ASN A 124 -12.42 -10.69 12.99
C ASN A 124 -10.93 -10.96 13.30
N HIS A 125 -10.03 -10.22 12.68
CA HIS A 125 -8.60 -10.28 13.01
C HIS A 125 -8.36 -9.85 14.48
N LEU A 126 -8.92 -8.71 14.90
CA LEU A 126 -8.80 -8.24 16.27
C LEU A 126 -9.41 -9.22 17.28
N ARG A 127 -10.55 -9.84 16.96
CA ARG A 127 -11.18 -10.87 17.83
C ARG A 127 -10.28 -12.07 18.05
N LYS A 128 -9.58 -12.55 17.01
CA LYS A 128 -8.60 -13.64 17.13
C LYS A 128 -7.46 -13.31 18.09
N HIS A 129 -7.13 -12.04 18.22
CA HIS A 129 -6.13 -11.54 19.17
C HIS A 129 -6.73 -11.09 20.52
N GLY A 130 -8.02 -11.34 20.76
CA GLY A 130 -8.67 -11.02 22.02
C GLY A 130 -9.00 -9.54 22.26
N LEU A 131 -8.86 -8.69 21.20
CA LEU A 131 -8.96 -7.23 21.31
C LEU A 131 -10.35 -6.64 21.01
N ALA A 132 -11.24 -7.41 20.36
CA ALA A 132 -12.60 -6.99 20.00
C ALA A 132 -13.61 -8.07 20.43
N ARG A 133 -13.68 -8.34 21.73
CA ARG A 133 -14.53 -9.41 22.30
C ARG A 133 -16.01 -9.03 22.33
N GLU A 134 -16.30 -7.76 22.54
CA GLU A 134 -17.66 -7.24 22.63
C GLU A 134 -18.35 -7.33 21.27
N ARG A 135 -19.63 -7.72 21.25
CA ARG A 135 -20.43 -7.82 20.02
C ARG A 135 -20.56 -6.48 19.30
N ASP A 136 -20.67 -5.41 20.06
CA ASP A 136 -20.87 -4.04 19.59
C ASP A 136 -19.55 -3.24 19.45
N PHE A 137 -18.37 -3.90 19.58
CA PHE A 137 -17.06 -3.25 19.46
C PHE A 137 -16.94 -2.38 18.20
N ALA A 138 -17.37 -2.93 17.05
CA ALA A 138 -17.29 -2.19 15.79
C ALA A 138 -18.20 -0.94 15.79
N ALA A 139 -19.40 -1.03 16.38
CA ALA A 139 -20.32 0.10 16.45
C ALA A 139 -19.81 1.20 17.41
N ARG A 140 -19.09 0.82 18.47
CA ARG A 140 -18.59 1.78 19.46
C ARG A 140 -17.27 2.44 19.09
N HIS A 141 -16.40 1.74 18.39
CA HIS A 141 -15.01 2.19 18.23
C HIS A 141 -14.55 2.31 16.79
N LEU A 142 -15.36 1.89 15.79
CA LEU A 142 -14.87 1.77 14.44
C LEU A 142 -15.71 2.57 13.46
N VAL A 143 -15.06 3.41 12.66
CA VAL A 143 -15.63 4.11 11.50
C VAL A 143 -14.91 3.69 10.23
N GLN A 144 -15.62 3.73 9.13
CA GLN A 144 -15.05 3.49 7.81
C GLN A 144 -15.32 4.68 6.91
N LYS A 145 -14.39 4.98 6.01
CA LYS A 145 -14.55 6.09 5.06
C LYS A 145 -13.96 5.71 3.70
N VAL A 146 -14.61 6.19 2.65
CA VAL A 146 -14.10 6.21 1.28
C VAL A 146 -13.78 7.66 0.94
N VAL A 147 -12.52 7.97 0.64
CA VAL A 147 -12.04 9.32 0.39
C VAL A 147 -11.65 9.46 -1.08
N PHE A 148 -12.31 10.36 -1.80
CA PHE A 148 -11.96 10.72 -3.17
C PHE A 148 -11.03 11.93 -3.16
N MET A 149 -9.77 11.71 -3.56
CA MET A 149 -8.72 12.74 -3.52
C MET A 149 -8.63 13.57 -4.81
N ASN A 150 -9.15 13.06 -5.93
CA ASN A 150 -9.03 13.76 -7.21
C ASN A 150 -10.07 14.88 -7.34
N PRO A 151 -9.63 16.13 -7.57
CA PRO A 151 -10.52 17.27 -7.75
C PRO A 151 -11.39 17.20 -9.00
N ASN A 152 -10.99 16.42 -9.98
CA ASN A 152 -11.67 16.32 -11.26
C ASN A 152 -12.69 15.15 -11.30
N LEU A 153 -13.04 14.59 -10.14
CA LEU A 153 -14.10 13.58 -10.03
C LEU A 153 -15.41 14.25 -9.67
N VAL A 154 -16.42 14.05 -10.52
CA VAL A 154 -17.80 14.41 -10.26
C VAL A 154 -18.53 13.18 -9.73
N VAL A 155 -19.04 13.26 -8.51
CA VAL A 155 -19.70 12.12 -7.85
C VAL A 155 -21.20 12.35 -7.85
N SER A 156 -21.99 11.33 -8.23
CA SER A 156 -23.45 11.41 -8.21
C SER A 156 -23.99 11.72 -6.80
N PRO A 157 -25.12 12.44 -6.68
CA PRO A 157 -25.69 12.83 -5.38
C PRO A 157 -25.97 11.65 -4.44
N SER A 158 -26.32 10.48 -4.97
CA SER A 158 -26.56 9.26 -4.18
C SER A 158 -25.30 8.80 -3.45
N ILE A 159 -24.15 8.81 -4.12
CA ILE A 159 -22.85 8.48 -3.52
C ILE A 159 -22.37 9.64 -2.62
N ALA A 160 -22.44 10.88 -3.11
CA ALA A 160 -21.91 12.05 -2.39
C ALA A 160 -22.58 12.29 -1.04
N ARG A 161 -23.87 11.95 -0.89
CA ARG A 161 -24.63 12.11 0.37
C ARG A 161 -24.39 10.99 1.38
N HIS A 162 -23.75 9.88 0.96
CA HIS A 162 -23.52 8.77 1.86
C HIS A 162 -22.57 9.20 3.01
N PRO A 163 -22.90 8.87 4.28
CA PRO A 163 -22.10 9.31 5.44
C PRO A 163 -20.67 8.78 5.44
N ASP A 164 -20.42 7.64 4.80
CA ASP A 164 -19.08 7.05 4.69
C ASP A 164 -18.28 7.56 3.48
N VAL A 165 -18.83 8.48 2.68
CA VAL A 165 -18.13 9.03 1.52
C VAL A 165 -17.68 10.46 1.78
N ILE A 166 -16.40 10.69 1.55
CA ILE A 166 -15.75 12.00 1.59
C ILE A 166 -15.39 12.38 0.16
N THR A 167 -16.10 13.36 -0.39
CA THR A 167 -15.78 13.99 -1.67
C THR A 167 -14.90 15.21 -1.44
N ARG A 168 -14.27 15.72 -2.49
CA ARG A 168 -13.41 16.91 -2.42
C ARG A 168 -14.12 18.14 -1.85
N ASP A 169 -15.35 18.38 -2.24
CA ASP A 169 -16.16 19.51 -1.76
C ASP A 169 -16.44 19.43 -0.25
N LYS A 170 -16.51 18.21 0.29
CA LYS A 170 -16.56 17.97 1.72
C LYS A 170 -15.17 18.08 2.38
N LEU A 171 -14.08 17.84 1.63
CA LEU A 171 -12.71 18.14 2.09
C LEU A 171 -12.43 19.64 2.16
N GLY A 172 -13.34 20.46 1.68
CA GLY A 172 -13.35 21.92 1.83
C GLY A 172 -13.27 22.68 0.51
N VAL A 173 -14.19 23.60 0.37
CA VAL A 173 -14.28 24.68 -0.62
C VAL A 173 -12.98 25.54 -0.68
N PHE A 174 -11.94 25.15 0.03
CA PHE A 174 -10.75 25.94 0.35
C PHE A 174 -9.53 25.65 -0.53
N LEU A 175 -9.61 24.66 -1.45
CA LEU A 175 -8.48 24.32 -2.30
C LEU A 175 -8.06 25.42 -3.28
N ASP A 176 -8.96 26.33 -3.61
CA ASP A 176 -8.72 27.28 -4.71
C ASP A 176 -8.29 28.70 -4.27
N ARG A 177 -8.17 29.02 -2.97
CA ARG A 177 -8.04 30.42 -2.53
C ARG A 177 -6.93 30.79 -1.56
N GLN A 178 -6.00 29.90 -1.16
CA GLN A 178 -4.99 30.27 -0.15
C GLN A 178 -3.58 29.73 -0.42
N PRO A 179 -2.51 30.43 -0.02
CA PRO A 179 -1.12 29.97 -0.15
C PRO A 179 -0.84 28.72 0.71
N ALA A 180 0.10 27.89 0.23
CA ALA A 180 0.34 26.50 0.64
C ALA A 180 0.39 26.19 2.15
N ALA A 181 0.85 27.10 2.99
CA ALA A 181 0.98 26.85 4.44
C ALA A 181 -0.35 27.00 5.22
N GLY A 182 -1.27 27.88 4.76
CA GLY A 182 -2.61 28.00 5.35
C GLY A 182 -3.59 26.94 4.88
N PHE A 183 -3.32 26.36 3.73
CA PHE A 183 -4.08 25.34 3.05
C PHE A 183 -4.04 24.00 3.77
N ALA A 184 -2.85 23.47 4.05
CA ALA A 184 -2.69 22.18 4.75
C ALA A 184 -3.42 22.16 6.10
N ARG A 185 -3.41 23.28 6.85
CA ARG A 185 -4.03 23.38 8.17
C ARG A 185 -5.56 23.42 8.13
N ARG A 186 -6.17 24.03 7.08
CA ARG A 186 -7.65 24.12 6.94
C ARG A 186 -8.25 22.89 6.28
N MET A 187 -7.59 22.32 5.29
CA MET A 187 -7.95 21.01 4.75
C MET A 187 -7.91 19.95 5.87
N LEU A 188 -6.93 20.04 6.72
CA LEU A 188 -6.75 19.22 7.91
C LEU A 188 -7.98 19.27 8.84
N SER A 189 -8.44 20.47 9.24
CA SER A 189 -9.59 20.61 10.15
C SER A 189 -10.86 20.02 9.54
N SER A 190 -11.10 20.22 8.25
CA SER A 190 -12.32 19.73 7.58
C SER A 190 -12.31 18.22 7.33
N VAL A 191 -11.17 17.63 6.95
CA VAL A 191 -11.04 16.16 6.85
C VAL A 191 -11.22 15.51 8.21
N ILE A 192 -10.76 16.17 9.25
CA ILE A 192 -10.78 15.63 10.61
C ILE A 192 -12.10 15.84 11.28
N GLU A 193 -12.70 17.01 11.18
CA GLU A 193 -14.08 17.23 11.61
C GLU A 193 -15.03 16.27 10.89
N PHE A 194 -14.76 15.94 9.64
CA PHE A 194 -15.58 15.00 8.89
C PHE A 194 -15.21 13.54 9.13
N CYS A 195 -13.93 13.17 9.15
CA CYS A 195 -13.49 11.79 9.48
C CYS A 195 -13.70 11.44 10.95
N LEU A 196 -13.66 12.46 11.82
CA LEU A 196 -13.79 12.36 13.29
C LEU A 196 -14.96 13.20 13.81
N GLY A 197 -15.71 13.84 12.91
CA GLY A 197 -16.70 14.85 13.27
C GLY A 197 -17.80 14.37 14.20
N ALA A 198 -18.51 15.30 14.79
CA ALA A 198 -19.56 15.08 15.81
C ALA A 198 -20.62 14.05 15.39
N GLU A 199 -20.85 13.85 14.11
CA GLU A 199 -21.80 12.81 13.62
C GLU A 199 -21.18 11.41 13.58
N ALA A 200 -19.90 11.27 13.24
CA ALA A 200 -19.19 9.99 13.27
C ALA A 200 -18.95 9.52 14.73
N THR A 201 -18.80 10.47 15.65
CA THR A 201 -18.58 10.16 17.08
C THR A 201 -19.87 9.98 17.88
N ARG A 202 -21.05 10.34 17.36
CA ARG A 202 -22.33 10.20 18.08
C ARG A 202 -22.69 8.76 18.49
N GLY A 203 -22.09 7.76 17.83
CA GLY A 203 -22.23 6.34 18.21
C GLY A 203 -21.05 5.78 18.99
N LEU A 204 -19.94 6.53 19.11
CA LEU A 204 -18.73 6.04 19.76
C LEU A 204 -18.80 6.36 21.25
N THR A 205 -18.93 5.33 22.07
CA THR A 205 -19.03 5.48 23.53
C THR A 205 -17.82 4.86 24.22
N GLY A 206 -17.01 5.70 24.85
CA GLY A 206 -15.93 5.30 25.74
C GLY A 206 -14.54 5.27 25.08
N ASN A 207 -13.54 5.54 25.89
CA ASN A 207 -12.13 5.39 25.52
C ASN A 207 -11.70 3.94 25.72
N LEU A 208 -10.84 3.47 24.82
CA LEU A 208 -10.05 2.26 25.07
C LEU A 208 -9.08 2.57 26.23
N ASP A 209 -8.98 1.66 27.20
CA ASP A 209 -7.95 1.80 28.23
C ASP A 209 -6.52 1.74 27.58
N ALA A 210 -5.55 2.28 28.30
CA ALA A 210 -4.19 2.44 27.76
C ALA A 210 -3.53 1.10 27.40
N GLU A 211 -3.77 0.04 28.16
CA GLU A 211 -3.22 -1.28 27.91
C GLU A 211 -3.82 -1.90 26.65
N ARG A 212 -5.14 -1.86 26.54
CA ARG A 212 -5.85 -2.35 25.35
C ARG A 212 -5.50 -1.55 24.10
N PHE A 213 -5.35 -0.23 24.23
CA PHE A 213 -4.92 0.61 23.11
C PHE A 213 -3.50 0.26 22.66
N ALA A 214 -2.55 0.08 23.58
CA ALA A 214 -1.19 -0.35 23.25
C ALA A 214 -1.16 -1.73 22.58
N ALA A 215 -1.97 -2.68 23.09
CA ALA A 215 -2.10 -4.01 22.47
C ALA A 215 -2.71 -3.93 21.07
N LEU A 216 -3.68 -3.05 20.85
CA LEU A 216 -4.29 -2.78 19.54
C LEU A 216 -3.25 -2.22 18.55
N VAL A 217 -2.48 -1.20 18.98
CA VAL A 217 -1.39 -0.61 18.19
C VAL A 217 -0.40 -1.68 17.75
N LYS A 218 0.03 -2.54 18.68
CA LYS A 218 0.95 -3.65 18.38
C LYS A 218 0.33 -4.63 17.39
N CYS A 219 -0.90 -5.07 17.64
CA CYS A 219 -1.61 -6.00 16.75
C CYS A 219 -1.72 -5.47 15.32
N VAL A 220 -2.07 -4.18 15.15
CA VAL A 220 -2.16 -3.56 13.81
C VAL A 220 -0.77 -3.35 13.20
N ALA A 221 0.23 -3.02 14.00
CA ALA A 221 1.61 -2.92 13.54
C ALA A 221 2.11 -4.26 12.97
N ASP A 222 1.70 -5.38 13.51
CA ASP A 222 2.11 -6.73 13.08
C ASP A 222 1.36 -7.23 11.84
N ILE A 223 0.25 -6.59 11.42
CA ILE A 223 -0.44 -6.93 10.17
C ILE A 223 0.50 -6.66 8.99
N ARG A 224 0.72 -7.68 8.16
CA ARG A 224 1.59 -7.58 6.97
C ARG A 224 1.08 -6.55 5.96
N THR A 225 2.02 -5.97 5.22
CA THR A 225 1.75 -5.17 4.02
C THR A 225 2.05 -6.00 2.75
N TRP A 226 1.99 -5.40 1.58
CA TRP A 226 2.48 -6.01 0.35
C TRP A 226 4.01 -6.05 0.34
N ASP A 227 4.56 -7.14 -0.20
CA ASP A 227 5.92 -7.11 -0.70
C ASP A 227 5.96 -6.28 -2.00
N ARG A 228 7.08 -5.66 -2.31
CA ARG A 228 7.24 -4.86 -3.52
C ARG A 228 8.58 -5.14 -4.18
N LEU A 229 8.58 -5.15 -5.51
CA LEU A 229 9.79 -5.22 -6.32
C LEU A 229 9.95 -3.91 -7.08
N ARG A 230 11.00 -3.16 -6.80
CA ARG A 230 11.37 -2.01 -7.62
C ARG A 230 12.21 -2.50 -8.79
N LEU A 231 11.69 -2.29 -9.99
CA LEU A 231 12.35 -2.70 -11.24
C LEU A 231 13.29 -1.61 -11.73
N PHE A 232 14.23 -2.02 -12.58
CA PHE A 232 15.08 -1.10 -13.32
C PHE A 232 14.22 -0.14 -14.15
N GLY A 233 14.41 1.17 -13.97
CA GLY A 233 13.57 2.23 -14.55
C GLY A 233 12.51 2.77 -13.59
N GLY A 234 12.41 2.25 -12.35
CA GLY A 234 11.61 2.83 -11.28
C GLY A 234 10.21 2.23 -11.10
N LYS A 235 9.69 1.43 -12.05
CA LYS A 235 8.40 0.74 -11.87
C LYS A 235 8.43 -0.14 -10.62
N THR A 236 7.38 -0.04 -9.81
CA THR A 236 7.23 -0.87 -8.62
C THR A 236 6.09 -1.86 -8.81
N LEU A 237 6.40 -3.16 -8.77
CA LEU A 237 5.39 -4.21 -8.67
C LEU A 237 5.01 -4.38 -7.20
N THR A 238 3.71 -4.41 -6.92
CA THR A 238 3.14 -4.70 -5.60
C THR A 238 2.50 -6.08 -5.63
N GLY A 239 2.74 -6.91 -4.61
CA GLY A 239 2.23 -8.28 -4.62
C GLY A 239 2.76 -9.14 -3.47
N ASP A 240 2.75 -10.45 -3.68
CA ASP A 240 3.32 -11.43 -2.76
C ASP A 240 4.60 -12.04 -3.34
N LEU A 241 5.69 -11.93 -2.61
CA LEU A 241 6.91 -12.66 -2.88
C LEU A 241 6.78 -14.07 -2.32
N TYR A 242 7.04 -15.09 -3.12
CA TYR A 242 7.01 -16.48 -2.70
C TYR A 242 8.41 -16.98 -2.38
N GLU A 243 9.30 -16.88 -3.35
CA GLU A 243 10.65 -17.43 -3.28
C GLU A 243 11.65 -16.54 -3.99
N LEU A 244 12.87 -16.53 -3.47
CA LEU A 244 14.04 -15.92 -4.10
C LEU A 244 15.02 -17.04 -4.44
N HIS A 245 15.44 -17.12 -5.69
CA HIS A 245 16.38 -18.11 -6.19
C HIS A 245 17.73 -17.46 -6.49
N VAL A 246 18.77 -17.84 -5.74
CA VAL A 246 20.13 -17.35 -5.95
C VAL A 246 21.09 -18.54 -6.00
N GLY A 247 21.64 -18.80 -7.17
CA GLY A 247 22.46 -19.98 -7.41
C GLY A 247 21.68 -21.28 -7.18
N PRO A 248 22.17 -22.20 -6.35
CA PRO A 248 21.47 -23.45 -6.03
C PRO A 248 20.45 -23.27 -4.88
N THR A 249 20.44 -22.12 -4.23
CA THR A 249 19.67 -21.91 -2.99
C THR A 249 18.33 -21.25 -3.30
N ARG A 250 17.27 -21.76 -2.67
CA ARG A 250 15.93 -21.17 -2.66
C ARG A 250 15.63 -20.64 -1.27
N TRP A 251 15.11 -19.45 -1.24
CA TRP A 251 14.73 -18.75 -0.02
C TRP A 251 13.24 -18.47 -0.06
N ALA A 252 12.46 -19.13 0.77
CA ALA A 252 11.05 -18.79 0.94
C ALA A 252 10.90 -17.41 1.58
N ARG A 253 9.77 -16.75 1.39
CA ARG A 253 9.51 -15.39 1.88
C ARG A 253 9.81 -15.19 3.37
N ASP A 254 9.46 -16.17 4.20
CA ASP A 254 9.69 -16.15 5.65
C ASP A 254 11.17 -16.25 6.05
N GLN A 255 12.00 -16.83 5.20
CA GLN A 255 13.44 -16.97 5.40
C GLN A 255 14.23 -15.70 5.01
N LEU A 256 13.60 -14.76 4.30
CA LEU A 256 14.23 -13.51 3.87
C LEU A 256 14.34 -12.47 4.99
N GLY A 257 13.68 -12.72 6.11
CA GLY A 257 13.71 -11.86 7.27
C GLY A 257 12.44 -11.01 7.46
N PRO A 258 12.44 -10.13 8.48
CA PRO A 258 11.32 -9.26 8.79
C PRO A 258 11.14 -8.20 7.69
N ARG A 259 10.18 -7.30 7.91
CA ARG A 259 9.97 -6.14 7.05
C ARG A 259 11.25 -5.35 6.85
N GLY A 260 11.47 -4.88 5.64
CA GLY A 260 12.64 -4.10 5.32
C GLY A 260 12.94 -4.05 3.84
N SER A 261 14.00 -3.33 3.50
CA SER A 261 14.50 -3.19 2.13
C SER A 261 15.72 -4.08 1.94
N VAL A 262 15.73 -4.82 0.84
CA VAL A 262 16.84 -5.66 0.38
C VAL A 262 17.31 -5.09 -0.96
N PRO A 263 18.38 -4.27 -0.98
CA PRO A 263 18.89 -3.70 -2.21
C PRO A 263 19.55 -4.76 -3.09
N VAL A 264 19.26 -4.67 -4.39
CA VAL A 264 19.85 -5.51 -5.44
C VAL A 264 20.77 -4.63 -6.27
N ALA A 265 22.05 -4.71 -6.03
CA ALA A 265 23.04 -3.85 -6.66
C ALA A 265 23.61 -4.49 -7.93
N TRP A 266 23.51 -3.81 -9.07
CA TRP A 266 24.00 -4.24 -10.36
C TRP A 266 25.01 -3.26 -10.95
N SER A 267 26.13 -3.77 -11.46
CA SER A 267 27.15 -2.98 -12.18
C SER A 267 26.90 -3.03 -13.68
N ARG A 268 26.04 -2.13 -14.23
CA ARG A 268 25.59 -2.14 -15.62
C ARG A 268 26.57 -1.49 -16.62
N GLY A 269 27.40 -0.55 -16.17
CA GLY A 269 28.33 0.21 -17.03
C GLY A 269 29.68 -0.45 -17.27
N GLY A 270 30.67 0.35 -17.75
CA GLY A 270 32.03 -0.11 -18.00
C GLY A 270 32.73 -0.72 -16.80
N TRP A 271 32.44 -0.23 -15.58
CA TRP A 271 32.91 -0.82 -14.34
C TRP A 271 32.39 -2.25 -14.13
N GLY A 272 31.17 -2.54 -14.59
CA GLY A 272 30.62 -3.90 -14.58
C GLY A 272 31.37 -4.84 -15.54
N LEU A 273 31.78 -4.35 -16.71
CA LEU A 273 32.63 -5.09 -17.63
C LEU A 273 33.99 -5.41 -17.02
N PHE A 274 34.63 -4.40 -16.41
CA PHE A 274 35.89 -4.59 -15.70
C PHE A 274 35.80 -5.68 -14.63
N LYS A 275 34.78 -5.62 -13.78
CA LYS A 275 34.51 -6.65 -12.76
C LYS A 275 34.25 -8.03 -13.38
N ALA A 276 33.55 -8.08 -14.50
CA ALA A 276 33.28 -9.34 -15.20
C ALA A 276 34.53 -9.98 -15.75
N LEU A 277 35.44 -9.20 -16.30
CA LEU A 277 36.71 -9.66 -16.89
C LEU A 277 37.73 -10.06 -15.82
N THR A 278 37.96 -9.20 -14.83
CA THR A 278 39.03 -9.38 -13.84
C THR A 278 38.63 -10.27 -12.68
N GLY A 279 37.31 -10.39 -12.41
CA GLY A 279 36.81 -11.04 -11.19
C GLY A 279 37.01 -10.20 -9.91
N MET A 280 37.48 -8.96 -10.03
CA MET A 280 37.62 -8.02 -8.92
C MET A 280 36.25 -7.51 -8.45
N GLY A 281 35.62 -8.25 -7.56
CA GLY A 281 34.28 -7.97 -7.05
C GLY A 281 33.14 -8.59 -7.89
N GLN A 282 31.91 -8.36 -7.44
CA GLN A 282 30.72 -8.98 -8.00
C GLN A 282 30.04 -8.04 -9.01
N VAL A 283 29.60 -8.58 -10.16
CA VAL A 283 28.79 -7.85 -11.16
C VAL A 283 27.40 -7.55 -10.61
N GLY A 284 26.82 -8.50 -9.86
CA GLY A 284 25.56 -8.35 -9.14
C GLY A 284 25.71 -8.80 -7.68
N ARG A 285 25.06 -8.07 -6.77
CA ARG A 285 25.11 -8.33 -5.33
C ARG A 285 23.75 -8.11 -4.67
N LEU A 286 23.41 -9.02 -3.77
CA LEU A 286 22.24 -8.91 -2.90
C LEU A 286 22.67 -9.13 -1.46
N VAL A 287 22.17 -8.30 -0.54
CA VAL A 287 22.51 -8.40 0.89
C VAL A 287 21.23 -8.64 1.67
N LEU A 288 21.06 -9.84 2.20
CA LEU A 288 19.99 -10.17 3.12
C LEU A 288 20.38 -9.75 4.55
N ALA A 289 19.39 -9.33 5.33
CA ALA A 289 19.61 -8.91 6.73
C ALA A 289 20.33 -10.01 7.53
N GLY A 290 21.43 -9.60 8.21
CA GLY A 290 22.24 -10.52 9.04
C GLY A 290 23.04 -11.57 8.27
N ARG A 291 23.21 -11.43 6.94
CA ARG A 291 23.93 -12.40 6.09
C ARG A 291 25.04 -11.76 5.28
N THR A 292 25.97 -12.61 4.84
CA THR A 292 27.01 -12.20 3.87
C THR A 292 26.37 -11.86 2.52
N ALA A 293 26.95 -10.90 1.80
CA ALA A 293 26.50 -10.53 0.47
C ALA A 293 26.54 -11.71 -0.50
N LEU A 294 25.43 -11.97 -1.18
CA LEU A 294 25.31 -13.01 -2.19
C LEU A 294 25.69 -12.47 -3.56
N ALA A 295 26.52 -13.22 -4.32
CA ALA A 295 26.83 -12.91 -5.71
C ALA A 295 25.65 -13.34 -6.60
N LEU A 296 25.18 -12.44 -7.46
CA LEU A 296 24.08 -12.70 -8.37
C LEU A 296 24.56 -13.05 -9.79
N ALA A 297 23.84 -13.98 -10.42
CA ALA A 297 24.03 -14.41 -11.80
C ALA A 297 22.77 -14.11 -12.64
N VAL A 298 22.90 -14.20 -13.96
CA VAL A 298 21.81 -13.96 -14.91
C VAL A 298 20.63 -14.90 -14.74
N ARG A 299 20.85 -16.08 -14.19
CA ARG A 299 19.83 -17.12 -13.98
C ARG A 299 19.04 -16.96 -12.68
N ASP A 300 19.48 -16.04 -11.82
CA ASP A 300 18.82 -15.84 -10.54
C ASP A 300 17.51 -15.10 -10.74
N ASP A 301 16.47 -15.53 -10.06
CA ASP A 301 15.12 -15.03 -10.23
C ASP A 301 14.37 -14.89 -8.90
N VAL A 302 13.24 -14.21 -8.95
CA VAL A 302 12.27 -14.09 -7.87
C VAL A 302 10.91 -14.57 -8.35
N SER A 303 10.27 -15.45 -7.59
CA SER A 303 8.88 -15.85 -7.80
C SER A 303 7.96 -14.86 -7.09
N PHE A 304 7.17 -14.14 -7.87
CA PHE A 304 6.35 -13.01 -7.40
C PHE A 304 4.95 -13.04 -8.02
N HIS A 305 3.93 -12.85 -7.21
CA HIS A 305 2.55 -12.72 -7.67
C HIS A 305 2.12 -11.26 -7.56
N ALA A 306 2.19 -10.54 -8.67
CA ALA A 306 1.78 -9.14 -8.71
C ALA A 306 0.25 -9.00 -8.56
N VAL A 307 -0.17 -7.90 -7.95
CA VAL A 307 -1.60 -7.55 -7.83
C VAL A 307 -2.20 -7.40 -9.22
N GLY A 308 -3.34 -8.06 -9.45
CA GLY A 308 -4.02 -8.04 -10.76
C GLY A 308 -3.63 -9.17 -11.70
N GLU A 309 -2.55 -9.89 -11.43
CA GLU A 309 -2.17 -11.06 -12.23
C GLU A 309 -2.91 -12.31 -11.76
N SER A 310 -3.14 -13.24 -12.69
CA SER A 310 -3.86 -14.50 -12.41
C SER A 310 -3.00 -15.55 -11.73
N ALA A 311 -1.67 -15.48 -11.87
CA ALA A 311 -0.73 -16.43 -11.34
C ALA A 311 0.64 -15.80 -11.01
N PRO A 312 1.43 -16.42 -10.12
CA PRO A 312 2.80 -15.99 -9.86
C PRO A 312 3.67 -16.12 -11.13
N ALA A 313 4.55 -15.14 -11.32
CA ALA A 313 5.54 -15.16 -12.39
C ALA A 313 6.96 -15.21 -11.82
N ARG A 314 7.90 -15.77 -12.59
CA ARG A 314 9.33 -15.69 -12.31
C ARG A 314 9.91 -14.47 -13.01
N LEU A 315 10.53 -13.60 -12.24
CA LEU A 315 11.16 -12.38 -12.71
C LEU A 315 12.67 -12.47 -12.54
N PRO A 316 13.47 -12.31 -13.61
CA PRO A 316 14.93 -12.29 -13.48
C PRO A 316 15.37 -11.17 -12.54
N LEU A 317 16.29 -11.49 -11.61
CA LEU A 317 16.84 -10.48 -10.69
C LEU A 317 17.60 -9.37 -11.42
N THR A 318 18.06 -9.60 -12.65
CA THR A 318 18.66 -8.57 -13.51
C THR A 318 17.74 -7.36 -13.74
N ARG A 319 16.42 -7.55 -13.62
CA ARG A 319 15.40 -6.49 -13.73
C ARG A 319 15.06 -5.80 -12.42
N VAL A 320 15.50 -6.33 -11.28
CA VAL A 320 15.15 -5.86 -9.94
C VAL A 320 16.28 -5.00 -9.38
N GLU A 321 15.94 -3.86 -8.78
CA GLU A 321 16.85 -2.97 -8.07
C GLU A 321 16.66 -3.03 -6.55
N GLU A 322 15.47 -3.42 -6.11
CA GLU A 322 15.16 -3.51 -4.68
C GLU A 322 14.00 -4.45 -4.44
N ILE A 323 14.12 -5.25 -3.39
CA ILE A 323 13.05 -6.10 -2.84
C ILE A 323 12.64 -5.46 -1.52
N ILE A 324 11.37 -5.05 -1.40
CA ILE A 324 10.82 -4.46 -0.18
C ILE A 324 9.89 -5.50 0.43
N LEU A 325 10.25 -5.98 1.62
CA LEU A 325 9.51 -6.98 2.37
C LEU A 325 8.44 -6.32 3.24
N GLY A 326 7.17 -6.69 3.05
CA GLY A 326 6.00 -6.12 3.72
C GLY A 326 5.47 -6.88 4.95
#